data_ab5a3eeea1225cf7c7d4350be3373093
#
_entry.id   ab5a3eeea1225cf7c7d4350be3373093
#
_cell.length_a   1.000
_cell.length_b   1.000
_cell.length_c   1.000
_cell.angle_alpha   90.00
_cell.angle_beta   90.00
_cell.angle_gamma   90.00
#
_symmetry.space_group_name_H-M   'P 1'
#
loop_
_entity.id
_entity.type
_entity.pdbx_description
1 polymer ?
#
loop_
_entity_poly.entity_id
_entity_poly.type
_entity_poly.pdbx_seq_one_letter_code
_entity_poly.pdbx_strand_id
1 'polypeptide(L)'
;MGISFFVSKKYFFSKNRFNIVNFISLIASFVLVIASCSFFIVLSVFSGLKDFGLDYNKAFDPDIKITAQSLKTFKPTSNQIEWLSDNTDSFIFSKIIEEKTLLSSDGKNTYGNLVGVDASFRNVIEIDSVLSVGRWINEGSSEIVVSYFMADKLNLGLFNYGGELSVSVPNKKNTSVLVKKPFRSLGFAPSGVFSSSNEKDQRNVFSSLGS
;
A
#
# COMPACT_ATOMS: atom_id res chain seq x y z
N MET A 1 15.92 46.19 -25.50
CA MET A 1 15.04 45.44 -26.41
C MET A 1 15.70 45.36 -27.77
N GLY A 2 16.03 44.16 -28.25
CA GLY A 2 16.83 43.99 -29.47
C GLY A 2 16.08 44.40 -30.74
N ILE A 3 16.80 44.94 -31.69
CA ILE A 3 16.30 45.34 -33.01
C ILE A 3 15.50 44.19 -33.68
N SER A 4 15.91 42.94 -33.47
CA SER A 4 15.23 41.75 -33.94
C SER A 4 13.79 41.62 -33.45
N PHE A 5 13.52 41.95 -32.19
CA PHE A 5 12.18 41.92 -31.60
C PHE A 5 11.27 43.00 -32.19
N PHE A 6 11.82 44.20 -32.40
CA PHE A 6 11.09 45.29 -33.00
C PHE A 6 10.71 45.02 -34.46
N VAL A 7 11.64 44.48 -35.22
CA VAL A 7 11.41 44.08 -36.63
C VAL A 7 10.38 42.94 -36.72
N SER A 8 10.50 41.95 -35.87
CA SER A 8 9.57 40.81 -35.82
C SER A 8 8.16 41.27 -35.49
N LYS A 9 7.99 42.14 -34.48
CA LYS A 9 6.69 42.69 -34.08
C LYS A 9 6.06 43.53 -35.21
N LYS A 10 6.87 44.35 -35.89
CA LYS A 10 6.39 45.19 -37.01
C LYS A 10 6.02 44.38 -38.22
N TYR A 11 6.70 43.25 -38.47
CA TYR A 11 6.39 42.32 -39.56
C TYR A 11 5.09 41.55 -39.30
N PHE A 12 4.88 41.10 -38.06
CA PHE A 12 3.70 40.36 -37.66
C PHE A 12 2.39 41.20 -37.67
N PHE A 13 2.49 42.49 -37.32
CA PHE A 13 1.39 43.46 -37.27
C PHE A 13 1.32 44.38 -38.47
N SER A 14 2.05 44.11 -39.55
CA SER A 14 2.05 44.96 -40.74
C SER A 14 0.70 44.87 -41.47
N LYS A 15 0.04 46.02 -41.57
CA LYS A 15 -1.34 46.20 -42.04
C LYS A 15 -1.47 46.23 -43.56
N ASN A 16 -0.55 45.60 -44.32
CA ASN A 16 -0.60 45.53 -45.77
C ASN A 16 -1.30 44.25 -46.24
N ARG A 17 -2.49 44.41 -46.82
CA ARG A 17 -3.33 43.48 -47.60
C ARG A 17 -3.04 42.02 -47.35
N PHE A 18 -4.08 41.27 -46.98
CA PHE A 18 -4.15 39.82 -46.82
C PHE A 18 -3.05 39.04 -47.56
N ASN A 19 -1.87 38.97 -46.96
CA ASN A 19 -0.81 38.12 -47.45
C ASN A 19 -1.08 36.72 -46.91
N ILE A 20 -1.32 35.78 -47.77
CA ILE A 20 -1.48 34.34 -47.50
C ILE A 20 -0.37 33.86 -46.53
N VAL A 21 0.84 34.42 -46.70
CA VAL A 21 2.00 34.14 -45.83
C VAL A 21 1.75 34.47 -44.36
N ASN A 22 1.15 35.64 -44.08
CA ASN A 22 0.85 36.01 -42.69
C ASN A 22 -0.23 35.13 -42.05
N PHE A 23 -1.20 34.69 -42.85
CA PHE A 23 -2.25 33.78 -42.40
C PHE A 23 -1.68 32.39 -42.07
N ILE A 24 -0.81 31.85 -42.94
CA ILE A 24 -0.12 30.58 -42.71
C ILE A 24 0.79 30.67 -41.48
N SER A 25 1.53 31.76 -41.30
CA SER A 25 2.38 31.98 -40.13
C SER A 25 1.58 32.08 -38.81
N LEU A 26 0.41 32.71 -38.85
CA LEU A 26 -0.50 32.78 -37.70
C LEU A 26 -1.00 31.38 -37.31
N ILE A 27 -1.46 30.60 -38.29
CA ILE A 27 -1.93 29.23 -38.02
C ILE A 27 -0.79 28.39 -37.46
N ALA A 28 0.40 28.43 -38.06
CA ALA A 28 1.56 27.69 -37.61
C ALA A 28 1.93 28.05 -36.14
N SER A 29 1.93 29.35 -35.82
CA SER A 29 2.16 29.81 -34.44
C SER A 29 1.09 29.30 -33.46
N PHE A 30 -0.16 29.31 -33.86
CA PHE A 30 -1.28 28.84 -33.03
C PHE A 30 -1.19 27.34 -32.78
N VAL A 31 -0.88 26.55 -33.79
CA VAL A 31 -0.65 25.11 -33.67
C VAL A 31 0.52 24.81 -32.72
N LEU A 32 1.60 25.56 -32.83
CA LEU A 32 2.77 25.40 -31.94
C LEU A 32 2.42 25.70 -30.48
N VAL A 33 1.64 26.75 -30.22
CA VAL A 33 1.17 27.10 -28.86
C VAL A 33 0.29 25.98 -28.31
N ILE A 34 -0.68 25.51 -29.09
CA ILE A 34 -1.57 24.41 -28.65
C ILE A 34 -0.74 23.16 -28.36
N ALA A 35 0.19 22.79 -29.21
CA ALA A 35 1.04 21.62 -29.03
C ALA A 35 1.88 21.74 -27.72
N SER A 36 2.48 22.89 -27.49
CA SER A 36 3.26 23.15 -26.26
C SER A 36 2.39 23.10 -25.00
N CYS A 37 1.21 23.71 -25.03
CA CYS A 37 0.28 23.67 -23.91
C CYS A 37 -0.22 22.22 -23.64
N SER A 38 -0.55 21.49 -24.69
CA SER A 38 -1.00 20.09 -24.56
C SER A 38 0.10 19.22 -23.94
N PHE A 39 1.34 19.39 -24.40
CA PHE A 39 2.48 18.65 -23.86
C PHE A 39 2.72 18.97 -22.39
N PHE A 40 2.65 20.27 -22.02
CA PHE A 40 2.80 20.70 -20.63
C PHE A 40 1.71 20.11 -19.73
N ILE A 41 0.44 20.13 -20.18
CA ILE A 41 -0.68 19.57 -19.41
C ILE A 41 -0.48 18.07 -19.21
N VAL A 42 -0.13 17.33 -20.27
CA VAL A 42 0.11 15.87 -20.18
C VAL A 42 1.22 15.55 -19.19
N LEU A 43 2.35 16.25 -19.26
CA LEU A 43 3.46 16.02 -18.33
C LEU A 43 3.09 16.36 -16.88
N SER A 44 2.37 17.46 -16.67
CA SER A 44 1.92 17.89 -15.34
C SER A 44 0.97 16.87 -14.70
N VAL A 45 -0.04 16.42 -15.45
CA VAL A 45 -0.99 15.41 -14.99
C VAL A 45 -0.29 14.09 -14.72
N PHE A 46 0.62 13.66 -15.60
CA PHE A 46 1.34 12.40 -15.43
C PHE A 46 2.27 12.43 -14.21
N SER A 47 2.97 13.55 -13.97
CA SER A 47 3.80 13.71 -12.78
C SER A 47 2.96 13.65 -11.50
N GLY A 48 1.86 14.38 -11.44
CA GLY A 48 0.96 14.35 -10.27
C GLY A 48 0.33 12.98 -10.01
N LEU A 49 -0.08 12.29 -11.08
CA LEU A 49 -0.66 10.94 -10.96
C LEU A 49 0.38 9.91 -10.50
N LYS A 50 1.63 10.04 -10.97
CA LYS A 50 2.73 9.18 -10.53
C LYS A 50 2.99 9.32 -9.04
N ASP A 51 3.11 10.55 -8.54
CA ASP A 51 3.39 10.82 -7.13
C ASP A 51 2.24 10.32 -6.25
N PHE A 52 0.99 10.64 -6.61
CA PHE A 52 -0.20 10.11 -5.92
C PHE A 52 -0.26 8.58 -5.93
N GLY A 53 0.01 7.94 -7.08
CA GLY A 53 -0.02 6.48 -7.20
C GLY A 53 1.08 5.77 -6.39
N LEU A 54 2.26 6.39 -6.26
CA LEU A 54 3.35 5.84 -5.46
C LEU A 54 3.04 5.95 -3.96
N ASP A 55 2.52 7.07 -3.49
CA ASP A 55 2.19 7.28 -2.07
C ASP A 55 1.04 6.36 -1.64
N TYR A 56 0.02 6.20 -2.48
CA TYR A 56 -1.12 5.34 -2.18
C TYR A 56 -0.78 3.84 -2.14
N ASN A 57 0.18 3.40 -2.94
CA ASN A 57 0.60 1.98 -2.95
C ASN A 57 1.59 1.61 -1.84
N LYS A 58 2.22 2.59 -1.18
CA LYS A 58 3.24 2.35 -0.14
C LYS A 58 2.67 2.24 1.28
N ALA A 59 1.36 2.29 1.44
CA ALA A 59 0.74 2.38 2.77
C ALA A 59 1.16 1.28 3.76
N PHE A 60 1.49 0.08 3.26
CA PHE A 60 1.99 -1.05 4.07
C PHE A 60 3.42 -1.48 3.74
N ASP A 61 4.11 -0.76 2.85
CA ASP A 61 5.48 -1.07 2.49
C ASP A 61 6.45 -0.21 3.31
N PRO A 62 7.28 -0.82 4.18
CA PRO A 62 8.35 -0.10 4.86
C PRO A 62 9.45 0.28 3.86
N ASP A 63 10.25 1.30 4.19
CA ASP A 63 11.39 1.72 3.36
C ASP A 63 12.38 0.57 3.12
N ILE A 64 12.57 -0.28 4.14
CA ILE A 64 13.46 -1.45 4.06
C ILE A 64 12.78 -2.66 4.69
N LYS A 65 12.68 -3.76 3.94
CA LYS A 65 12.20 -5.06 4.42
C LYS A 65 13.33 -6.08 4.37
N ILE A 66 13.71 -6.62 5.52
CA ILE A 66 14.72 -7.68 5.64
C ILE A 66 14.01 -9.03 5.68
N THR A 67 14.36 -9.92 4.78
CA THR A 67 13.77 -11.26 4.67
C THR A 67 14.85 -12.34 4.65
N ALA A 68 14.51 -13.57 5.06
CA ALA A 68 15.42 -14.69 4.96
C ALA A 68 15.65 -15.10 3.49
N GLN A 69 16.88 -15.40 3.11
CA GLN A 69 17.21 -15.78 1.73
C GLN A 69 16.67 -17.17 1.34
N SER A 70 16.73 -18.14 2.24
CA SER A 70 16.37 -19.55 1.95
C SER A 70 15.34 -20.13 2.92
N LEU A 71 15.09 -19.50 4.04
CA LEU A 71 14.11 -19.93 5.05
C LEU A 71 12.90 -19.00 5.03
N LYS A 72 11.79 -19.50 5.53
CA LYS A 72 10.56 -18.71 5.61
C LYS A 72 10.64 -17.60 6.66
N THR A 73 11.36 -17.85 7.73
CA THR A 73 11.62 -16.90 8.82
C THR A 73 13.07 -17.00 9.27
N PHE A 74 13.61 -15.94 9.84
CA PHE A 74 14.91 -15.95 10.49
C PHE A 74 14.79 -15.36 11.89
N LYS A 75 15.73 -15.73 12.76
CA LYS A 75 15.87 -15.07 14.07
C LYS A 75 17.10 -14.17 13.98
N PRO A 76 16.95 -12.86 14.22
CA PRO A 76 18.12 -11.97 14.30
C PRO A 76 19.02 -12.40 15.46
N THR A 77 20.33 -12.28 15.27
CA THR A 77 21.33 -12.53 16.30
C THR A 77 21.26 -11.45 17.36
N SER A 78 21.69 -11.77 18.62
CA SER A 78 21.68 -10.79 19.73
C SER A 78 22.43 -9.50 19.37
N ASN A 79 23.58 -9.59 18.73
CA ASN A 79 24.37 -8.42 18.27
C ASN A 79 23.60 -7.56 17.24
N GLN A 80 22.78 -8.17 16.37
CA GLN A 80 21.96 -7.45 15.40
C GLN A 80 20.82 -6.70 16.09
N ILE A 81 20.20 -7.33 17.09
CA ILE A 81 19.14 -6.69 17.89
C ILE A 81 19.72 -5.53 18.69
N GLU A 82 20.87 -5.71 19.33
CA GLU A 82 21.54 -4.68 20.10
C GLU A 82 21.92 -3.49 19.20
N TRP A 83 22.53 -3.76 18.04
CA TRP A 83 22.84 -2.71 17.07
C TRP A 83 21.59 -1.94 16.61
N LEU A 84 20.49 -2.63 16.36
CA LEU A 84 19.21 -2.00 16.00
C LEU A 84 18.65 -1.14 17.16
N SER A 85 18.79 -1.60 18.41
CA SER A 85 18.33 -0.88 19.58
C SER A 85 19.16 0.38 19.86
N ASP A 86 20.46 0.32 19.62
CA ASP A 86 21.38 1.44 19.83
C ASP A 86 21.22 2.57 18.80
N ASN A 87 20.60 2.27 17.65
CA ASN A 87 20.41 3.22 16.54
C ASN A 87 18.96 3.62 16.36
N THR A 88 18.13 3.53 17.38
CA THR A 88 16.69 3.92 17.32
C THR A 88 16.44 5.39 16.98
N ASP A 89 17.43 6.26 17.19
CA ASP A 89 17.35 7.67 16.78
C ASP A 89 17.39 7.85 15.24
N SER A 90 17.93 6.85 14.51
CA SER A 90 18.11 6.91 13.06
C SER A 90 17.04 6.16 12.29
N PHE A 91 16.44 5.12 12.87
CA PHE A 91 15.38 4.33 12.24
C PHE A 91 14.54 3.58 13.27
N ILE A 92 13.28 3.35 12.92
CA ILE A 92 12.34 2.55 13.68
C ILE A 92 12.20 1.20 12.99
N PHE A 93 12.21 0.10 13.75
CA PHE A 93 12.02 -1.23 13.21
C PHE A 93 10.89 -2.00 13.90
N SER A 94 10.29 -2.92 13.17
CA SER A 94 9.25 -3.83 13.65
C SER A 94 9.53 -5.25 13.20
N LYS A 95 9.12 -6.21 14.02
CA LYS A 95 9.20 -7.63 13.71
C LYS A 95 7.85 -8.09 13.17
N ILE A 96 7.89 -8.80 12.04
CA ILE A 96 6.69 -9.39 11.46
C ILE A 96 6.86 -10.87 11.20
N ILE A 97 5.76 -11.61 11.25
CA ILE A 97 5.69 -13.02 10.81
C ILE A 97 4.53 -13.12 9.82
N GLU A 98 4.80 -13.60 8.62
CA GLU A 98 3.80 -13.80 7.57
C GLU A 98 3.54 -15.30 7.37
N GLU A 99 2.26 -15.69 7.38
CA GLU A 99 1.85 -17.07 7.14
C GLU A 99 0.59 -17.12 6.28
N LYS A 100 0.58 -18.01 5.27
CA LYS A 100 -0.63 -18.25 4.48
C LYS A 100 -1.63 -19.05 5.32
N THR A 101 -2.85 -18.56 5.37
CA THR A 101 -3.91 -19.09 6.22
C THR A 101 -5.22 -19.29 5.47
N LEU A 102 -6.03 -20.18 5.97
CA LEU A 102 -7.44 -20.27 5.62
C LEU A 102 -8.25 -19.50 6.65
N LEU A 103 -9.01 -18.53 6.18
CA LEU A 103 -9.90 -17.70 6.97
C LEU A 103 -11.32 -18.20 6.78
N SER A 104 -12.04 -18.38 7.89
CA SER A 104 -13.40 -18.90 7.90
C SER A 104 -14.29 -18.08 8.81
N SER A 105 -15.44 -17.66 8.31
CA SER A 105 -16.48 -16.99 9.08
C SER A 105 -17.84 -17.35 8.49
N ASP A 106 -18.78 -17.71 9.35
CA ASP A 106 -20.19 -17.93 9.01
C ASP A 106 -20.41 -18.87 7.79
N GLY A 107 -19.62 -19.95 7.74
CA GLY A 107 -19.65 -20.93 6.63
C GLY A 107 -18.94 -20.49 5.34
N LYS A 108 -18.44 -19.26 5.27
CA LYS A 108 -17.64 -18.76 4.16
C LYS A 108 -16.16 -19.00 4.44
N ASN A 109 -15.41 -19.34 3.41
CA ASN A 109 -13.99 -19.63 3.49
C ASN A 109 -13.22 -18.86 2.42
N THR A 110 -12.05 -18.32 2.78
CA THR A 110 -11.13 -17.71 1.83
C THR A 110 -9.68 -17.87 2.27
N TYR A 111 -8.76 -17.79 1.33
CA TYR A 111 -7.33 -17.77 1.64
C TYR A 111 -6.85 -16.34 1.83
N GLY A 112 -6.03 -16.14 2.86
CA GLY A 112 -5.38 -14.87 3.16
C GLY A 112 -3.98 -15.08 3.71
N ASN A 113 -3.31 -13.96 4.01
CA ASN A 113 -2.03 -13.94 4.69
C ASN A 113 -2.24 -13.38 6.10
N LEU A 114 -1.94 -14.16 7.11
CA LEU A 114 -1.87 -13.68 8.48
C LEU A 114 -0.51 -13.00 8.68
N VAL A 115 -0.54 -11.74 9.05
CA VAL A 115 0.63 -10.94 9.39
C VAL A 115 0.59 -10.67 10.88
N GLY A 116 1.41 -11.40 11.64
CA GLY A 116 1.64 -11.14 13.05
C GLY A 116 2.61 -9.97 13.18
N VAL A 117 2.24 -8.95 13.95
CA VAL A 117 3.01 -7.72 14.14
C VAL A 117 3.28 -7.44 15.62
N ASP A 118 4.39 -6.76 15.91
CA ASP A 118 4.69 -6.25 17.25
C ASP A 118 4.13 -4.84 17.47
N ALA A 119 4.29 -4.32 18.69
CA ALA A 119 3.80 -2.98 19.05
C ALA A 119 4.44 -1.86 18.22
N SER A 120 5.69 -2.05 17.80
CA SER A 120 6.45 -1.04 17.04
C SER A 120 5.96 -0.89 15.59
N PHE A 121 5.18 -1.84 15.07
CA PHE A 121 4.68 -1.84 13.70
C PHE A 121 3.90 -0.56 13.37
N ARG A 122 3.11 -0.05 14.31
CA ARG A 122 2.34 1.19 14.14
C ARG A 122 3.22 2.43 13.93
N ASN A 123 4.45 2.39 14.44
CA ASN A 123 5.40 3.49 14.28
C ASN A 123 6.18 3.42 12.96
N VAL A 124 6.25 2.22 12.36
CA VAL A 124 6.91 1.98 11.06
C VAL A 124 5.95 2.26 9.90
N ILE A 125 4.67 1.94 10.09
CA ILE A 125 3.63 2.09 9.08
C ILE A 125 2.58 3.09 9.59
N GLU A 126 2.18 4.03 8.76
CA GLU A 126 1.11 5.00 9.09
C GLU A 126 -0.27 4.34 9.08
N ILE A 127 -0.52 3.48 10.06
CA ILE A 127 -1.76 2.69 10.18
C ILE A 127 -3.01 3.57 10.14
N ASP A 128 -2.96 4.74 10.78
CA ASP A 128 -4.12 5.62 10.90
C ASP A 128 -4.56 6.19 9.54
N SER A 129 -3.68 6.21 8.54
CA SER A 129 -3.99 6.65 7.17
C SER A 129 -4.77 5.61 6.36
N VAL A 130 -4.64 4.33 6.71
CA VAL A 130 -5.24 3.20 5.97
C VAL A 130 -6.41 2.55 6.70
N LEU A 131 -6.55 2.79 8.00
CA LEU A 131 -7.64 2.25 8.80
C LEU A 131 -8.96 2.98 8.46
N SER A 132 -9.88 2.26 7.83
CA SER A 132 -11.15 2.83 7.38
C SER A 132 -12.22 2.85 8.46
N VAL A 133 -12.29 1.80 9.28
CA VAL A 133 -13.30 1.65 10.35
C VAL A 133 -12.73 0.85 11.51
N GLY A 134 -13.12 1.19 12.72
CA GLY A 134 -12.73 0.47 13.92
C GLY A 134 -11.43 0.99 14.52
N ARG A 135 -10.65 0.08 15.12
CA ARG A 135 -9.39 0.39 15.78
C ARG A 135 -8.32 -0.65 15.43
N TRP A 136 -7.05 -0.25 15.54
CA TRP A 136 -5.94 -1.17 15.43
C TRP A 136 -5.92 -2.17 16.58
N ILE A 137 -5.26 -3.31 16.36
CA ILE A 137 -5.10 -4.38 17.34
C ILE A 137 -4.37 -3.88 18.59
N ASN A 138 -4.78 -4.37 19.76
CA ASN A 138 -4.02 -4.22 20.98
C ASN A 138 -2.98 -5.34 21.12
N GLU A 139 -1.85 -5.03 21.76
CA GLU A 139 -0.81 -6.01 21.99
C GLU A 139 -1.31 -7.15 22.88
N GLY A 140 -1.01 -8.40 22.49
CA GLY A 140 -1.41 -9.60 23.23
C GLY A 140 -2.91 -9.90 23.21
N SER A 141 -3.71 -9.18 22.46
CA SER A 141 -5.14 -9.47 22.30
C SER A 141 -5.40 -10.49 21.19
N SER A 142 -6.50 -11.23 21.29
CA SER A 142 -7.02 -12.08 20.22
C SER A 142 -7.86 -11.27 19.22
N GLU A 143 -7.39 -10.08 18.88
CA GLU A 143 -8.02 -9.19 17.93
C GLU A 143 -7.35 -9.31 16.56
N ILE A 144 -8.11 -9.01 15.50
CA ILE A 144 -7.62 -9.02 14.15
C ILE A 144 -8.15 -7.82 13.36
N VAL A 145 -7.28 -7.21 12.57
CA VAL A 145 -7.66 -6.18 11.61
C VAL A 145 -7.63 -6.79 10.22
N VAL A 146 -8.71 -6.64 9.49
CA VAL A 146 -8.91 -7.26 8.18
C VAL A 146 -8.99 -6.22 7.07
N SER A 147 -8.66 -6.58 5.85
CA SER A 147 -8.92 -5.70 4.72
C SER A 147 -10.42 -5.60 4.43
N TYR A 148 -10.85 -4.48 3.82
CA TYR A 148 -12.22 -4.32 3.36
C TYR A 148 -12.65 -5.46 2.42
N PHE A 149 -11.76 -5.87 1.51
CA PHE A 149 -11.98 -6.99 0.61
C PHE A 149 -12.27 -8.31 1.35
N MET A 150 -11.52 -8.61 2.42
CA MET A 150 -11.72 -9.82 3.22
C MET A 150 -12.98 -9.72 4.07
N ALA A 151 -13.26 -8.56 4.64
CA ALA A 151 -14.47 -8.31 5.43
C ALA A 151 -15.73 -8.54 4.59
N ASP A 152 -15.78 -7.98 3.38
CA ASP A 152 -16.89 -8.16 2.43
C ASP A 152 -17.02 -9.62 2.02
N LYS A 153 -15.94 -10.27 1.61
CA LYS A 153 -15.93 -11.64 1.14
C LYS A 153 -16.38 -12.65 2.20
N LEU A 154 -16.03 -12.41 3.46
CA LEU A 154 -16.39 -13.28 4.59
C LEU A 154 -17.65 -12.83 5.32
N ASN A 155 -18.26 -11.72 4.91
CA ASN A 155 -19.41 -11.09 5.54
C ASN A 155 -19.18 -10.83 7.05
N LEU A 156 -17.98 -10.27 7.35
CA LEU A 156 -17.57 -10.03 8.73
C LEU A 156 -18.24 -8.77 9.27
N GLY A 157 -18.84 -8.87 10.45
CA GLY A 157 -19.18 -7.72 11.28
C GLY A 157 -18.01 -7.30 12.17
N LEU A 158 -18.01 -6.04 12.63
CA LEU A 158 -17.04 -5.52 13.57
C LEU A 158 -17.56 -5.65 15.02
N PHE A 159 -16.65 -5.72 15.99
CA PHE A 159 -16.98 -5.63 17.42
C PHE A 159 -18.02 -6.66 17.89
N ASN A 160 -17.84 -7.92 17.54
CA ASN A 160 -18.75 -9.05 17.88
C ASN A 160 -20.14 -9.01 17.22
N TYR A 161 -20.42 -8.10 16.32
CA TYR A 161 -21.67 -8.08 15.57
C TYR A 161 -21.72 -9.09 14.41
N GLY A 162 -20.65 -9.86 14.16
CA GLY A 162 -20.57 -10.77 13.02
C GLY A 162 -19.88 -12.11 13.31
N GLY A 163 -19.69 -12.47 14.58
CA GLY A 163 -19.02 -13.72 14.94
C GLY A 163 -17.49 -13.64 14.95
N GLU A 164 -16.88 -14.77 15.32
CA GLU A 164 -15.42 -14.89 15.34
C GLU A 164 -14.90 -15.24 13.94
N LEU A 165 -13.75 -14.64 13.60
CA LEU A 165 -12.98 -15.07 12.44
C LEU A 165 -12.08 -16.24 12.83
N SER A 166 -12.34 -17.41 12.31
CA SER A 166 -11.49 -18.59 12.49
C SER A 166 -10.32 -18.51 11.51
N VAL A 167 -9.10 -18.49 12.05
CA VAL A 167 -7.85 -18.49 11.29
C VAL A 167 -7.20 -19.86 11.42
N SER A 168 -7.05 -20.56 10.30
CA SER A 168 -6.49 -21.91 10.26
C SER A 168 -5.12 -21.90 9.58
N VAL A 169 -4.11 -22.33 10.33
CA VAL A 169 -2.72 -22.42 9.87
C VAL A 169 -2.30 -23.87 9.71
N PRO A 170 -1.59 -24.25 8.64
CA PRO A 170 -1.07 -25.61 8.47
C PRO A 170 -0.11 -26.00 9.60
N ASN A 171 -0.32 -27.18 10.19
CA ASN A 171 0.53 -27.65 11.27
C ASN A 171 1.82 -28.28 10.73
N LYS A 172 2.95 -27.57 10.81
CA LYS A 172 4.26 -27.99 10.28
C LYS A 172 4.96 -29.08 11.10
N LYS A 173 4.54 -29.34 12.35
CA LYS A 173 5.28 -30.22 13.26
C LYS A 173 4.95 -31.72 13.11
N ASN A 174 4.04 -32.09 12.27
CA ASN A 174 3.56 -33.47 12.23
C ASN A 174 3.95 -34.18 10.93
N THR A 175 5.11 -34.81 10.96
CA THR A 175 5.60 -35.73 9.91
C THR A 175 5.02 -37.14 10.02
N SER A 176 4.19 -37.44 11.04
CA SER A 176 3.61 -38.78 11.22
C SER A 176 2.23 -38.88 10.60
N VAL A 177 2.05 -39.95 9.84
CA VAL A 177 0.85 -40.30 9.03
C VAL A 177 -0.46 -40.43 9.85
N LEU A 178 -0.39 -40.35 11.17
CA LEU A 178 -1.54 -40.56 12.11
C LEU A 178 -2.10 -39.26 12.69
N VAL A 179 -1.80 -38.08 12.12
CA VAL A 179 -2.23 -36.80 12.70
C VAL A 179 -3.69 -36.51 12.40
N LYS A 180 -4.49 -36.48 13.46
CA LYS A 180 -5.93 -36.23 13.43
C LYS A 180 -6.34 -34.79 13.03
N LYS A 181 -5.45 -33.81 13.05
CA LYS A 181 -5.76 -32.40 12.70
C LYS A 181 -4.61 -31.76 11.92
N PRO A 182 -4.71 -31.67 10.58
CA PRO A 182 -3.67 -31.07 9.73
C PRO A 182 -3.56 -29.56 9.90
N PHE A 183 -4.59 -28.90 10.44
CA PHE A 183 -4.64 -27.46 10.69
C PHE A 183 -4.83 -27.16 12.17
N ARG A 184 -4.23 -26.07 12.62
CA ARG A 184 -4.50 -25.45 13.91
C ARG A 184 -5.36 -24.21 13.65
N SER A 185 -6.53 -24.15 14.22
CA SER A 185 -7.48 -23.04 14.10
C SER A 185 -7.54 -22.26 15.41
N LEU A 186 -7.54 -20.94 15.28
CA LEU A 186 -7.71 -19.99 16.37
C LEU A 186 -8.84 -19.02 15.99
N GLY A 187 -9.65 -18.63 16.97
CA GLY A 187 -10.70 -17.63 16.82
C GLY A 187 -10.16 -16.24 17.15
N PHE A 188 -10.50 -15.26 16.32
CA PHE A 188 -10.13 -13.85 16.49
C PHE A 188 -11.37 -12.97 16.39
N ALA A 189 -11.39 -11.89 17.17
CA ALA A 189 -12.42 -10.87 17.09
C ALA A 189 -12.01 -9.76 16.12
N PRO A 190 -12.76 -9.47 15.06
CA PRO A 190 -12.47 -8.35 14.17
C PRO A 190 -12.57 -7.02 14.92
N SER A 191 -11.49 -6.24 15.00
CA SER A 191 -11.41 -4.95 15.70
C SER A 191 -11.41 -3.75 14.75
N GLY A 192 -11.00 -3.94 13.51
CA GLY A 192 -10.94 -2.89 12.51
C GLY A 192 -10.87 -3.40 11.08
N VAL A 193 -11.15 -2.51 10.16
CA VAL A 193 -11.08 -2.75 8.72
C VAL A 193 -10.19 -1.68 8.09
N PHE A 194 -9.23 -2.11 7.29
CA PHE A 194 -8.37 -1.23 6.50
C PHE A 194 -8.69 -1.31 5.01
N SER A 195 -8.38 -0.25 4.30
CA SER A 195 -8.48 -0.19 2.85
C SER A 195 -7.10 -0.13 2.21
N SER A 196 -6.87 -0.93 1.17
CA SER A 196 -5.68 -0.86 0.34
C SER A 196 -6.06 -1.07 -1.12
N SER A 197 -5.40 -0.34 -2.02
CA SER A 197 -5.54 -0.55 -3.46
C SER A 197 -4.62 -1.65 -3.99
N ASN A 198 -3.62 -2.05 -3.22
CA ASN A 198 -2.70 -3.11 -3.61
C ASN A 198 -3.35 -4.49 -3.38
N GLU A 199 -3.47 -5.31 -4.42
CA GLU A 199 -4.07 -6.64 -4.32
C GLU A 199 -3.39 -7.57 -3.30
N LYS A 200 -2.09 -7.41 -3.06
CA LYS A 200 -1.37 -8.21 -2.06
C LYS A 200 -1.87 -7.87 -0.66
N ASP A 201 -2.00 -6.57 -0.37
CA ASP A 201 -2.43 -6.09 0.95
C ASP A 201 -3.91 -6.38 1.20
N GLN A 202 -4.73 -6.40 0.15
CA GLN A 202 -6.13 -6.78 0.25
C GLN A 202 -6.35 -8.21 0.80
N ARG A 203 -5.33 -9.06 0.72
CA ARG A 203 -5.36 -10.43 1.27
C ARG A 203 -4.72 -10.55 2.64
N ASN A 204 -4.19 -9.47 3.18
CA ASN A 204 -3.56 -9.46 4.48
C ASN A 204 -4.60 -9.29 5.58
N VAL A 205 -4.34 -9.96 6.71
CA VAL A 205 -5.02 -9.77 7.98
C VAL A 205 -3.97 -9.65 9.06
N PHE A 206 -4.14 -8.68 9.95
CA PHE A 206 -3.13 -8.35 10.95
C PHE A 206 -3.57 -8.81 12.34
N SER A 207 -2.67 -9.46 13.08
CA SER A 207 -2.87 -9.84 14.47
C SER A 207 -1.62 -9.51 15.30
N SER A 208 -1.75 -9.51 16.63
CA SER A 208 -0.59 -9.37 17.52
C SER A 208 0.30 -10.60 17.48
N LEU A 209 1.64 -10.44 17.52
CA LEU A 209 2.60 -11.55 17.63
C LEU A 209 2.49 -12.34 18.94
N GLY A 210 1.85 -11.78 19.97
CA GLY A 210 1.64 -12.39 21.28
C GLY A 210 0.28 -13.04 21.49
N SER A 211 -0.54 -13.12 20.46
CA SER A 211 -1.90 -13.68 20.50
C SER A 211 -1.93 -15.20 20.30
#